data_0f2a0b2b3ea7e842a0159214c2a66c20
#
_entry.id   0f2a0b2b3ea7e842a0159214c2a66c20
#
_cell.length_a   1.000
_cell.length_b   1.000
_cell.length_c   1.000
_cell.angle_alpha   90.00
_cell.angle_beta   90.00
_cell.angle_gamma   90.00
#
_symmetry.space_group_name_H-M   'P 1'
#
loop_
_entity.id
_entity.type
_entity.pdbx_description
1 polymer ?
#
loop_
_entity_poly.entity_id
_entity_poly.type
_entity_poly.pdbx_seq_one_letter_code
_entity_poly.pdbx_strand_id
1 'polypeptide(L)'
;YKGLENGIKILSNFNLILALVFLCLIVFSSDFKELLKLSVSGIHYSFSYFWSMSTLGISEPSDFAKEWTIFYWAWWVAFGPLVGLFIARISKGRSLRQVIIGMLFFGTLGTWLFYLVLGGYSMNGELNNEINVVQNMKDIGHAETAISVITSLPASSIMLCIFCIITIVFITTSYDSMS
;
A
#
# COMPACT_ATOMS: atom_id res chain seq x y z
N TYR A 1 13.37 -26.54 11.66
CA TYR A 1 12.95 -25.25 12.22
C TYR A 1 13.88 -24.10 11.80
N LYS A 2 15.20 -24.20 11.95
CA LYS A 2 16.12 -23.15 11.47
C LYS A 2 16.10 -22.95 9.94
N GLY A 3 15.66 -23.92 9.18
CA GLY A 3 15.50 -23.82 7.72
C GLY A 3 14.27 -22.99 7.33
N LEU A 4 13.20 -23.04 8.10
CA LEU A 4 11.96 -22.30 7.82
C LEU A 4 12.14 -20.79 8.00
N GLU A 5 12.74 -20.36 9.12
CA GLU A 5 13.01 -18.95 9.40
C GLU A 5 13.90 -18.29 8.31
N ASN A 6 14.93 -19.02 7.85
CA ASN A 6 15.77 -18.54 6.75
C ASN A 6 15.01 -18.49 5.41
N GLY A 7 14.13 -19.46 5.15
CA GLY A 7 13.29 -19.51 3.95
C GLY A 7 12.34 -18.32 3.88
N ILE A 8 11.65 -18.00 4.97
CA ILE A 8 10.74 -16.85 5.06
C ILE A 8 11.49 -15.53 4.84
N LYS A 9 12.66 -15.38 5.44
CA LYS A 9 13.50 -14.20 5.27
C LYS A 9 13.95 -14.00 3.82
N ILE A 10 14.34 -15.06 3.14
CA ILE A 10 14.73 -15.03 1.72
C ILE A 10 13.53 -14.65 0.87
N LEU A 11 12.37 -15.25 1.12
CA LEU A 11 11.14 -14.99 0.39
C LEU A 11 10.65 -13.55 0.59
N SER A 12 10.72 -13.02 1.81
CA SER A 12 10.37 -11.64 2.13
C SER A 12 11.32 -10.64 1.46
N ASN A 13 12.64 -10.90 1.46
CA ASN A 13 13.60 -10.06 0.77
C ASN A 13 13.39 -10.09 -0.76
N PHE A 14 13.11 -11.25 -1.32
CA PHE A 14 12.77 -11.40 -2.73
C PHE A 14 11.52 -10.58 -3.08
N ASN A 15 10.48 -10.67 -2.25
CA ASN A 15 9.25 -9.89 -2.44
C ASN A 15 9.51 -8.38 -2.41
N LEU A 16 10.34 -7.91 -1.47
CA LEU A 16 10.71 -6.51 -1.38
C LEU A 16 11.41 -6.02 -2.66
N ILE A 17 12.36 -6.79 -3.16
CA ILE A 17 13.08 -6.45 -4.40
C ILE A 17 12.11 -6.45 -5.57
N LEU A 18 11.24 -7.45 -5.68
CA LEU A 18 10.25 -7.56 -6.76
C LEU A 18 9.27 -6.39 -6.72
N ALA A 19 8.82 -5.98 -5.52
CA ALA A 19 7.96 -4.83 -5.33
C ALA A 19 8.64 -3.52 -5.76
N LEU A 20 9.92 -3.32 -5.41
CA LEU A 20 10.68 -2.16 -5.86
C LEU A 20 10.88 -2.14 -7.37
N VAL A 21 11.18 -3.28 -7.98
CA VAL A 21 11.27 -3.41 -9.45
C VAL A 21 9.93 -3.07 -10.10
N PHE A 22 8.83 -3.57 -9.57
CA PHE A 22 7.49 -3.26 -10.06
C PHE A 22 7.19 -1.76 -10.02
N LEU A 23 7.45 -1.10 -8.88
CA LEU A 23 7.28 0.36 -8.75
C LEU A 23 8.18 1.13 -9.72
N CYS A 24 9.44 0.73 -9.89
CA CYS A 24 10.34 1.33 -10.88
C CYS A 24 9.78 1.20 -12.29
N LEU A 25 9.26 0.05 -12.68
CA LEU A 25 8.66 -0.16 -14.00
C LEU A 25 7.45 0.77 -14.23
N ILE A 26 6.61 0.99 -13.22
CA ILE A 26 5.51 1.96 -13.29
C ILE A 26 6.04 3.38 -13.50
N VAL A 27 7.05 3.80 -12.73
CA VAL A 27 7.65 5.13 -12.85
C VAL A 27 8.25 5.35 -14.24
N PHE A 28 8.94 4.34 -14.81
CA PHE A 28 9.47 4.42 -16.17
C PHE A 28 8.39 4.44 -17.26
N SER A 29 7.22 3.88 -16.97
CA SER A 29 6.07 3.84 -17.89
C SER A 29 5.20 5.10 -17.83
N SER A 30 5.42 5.95 -16.84
CA SER A 30 4.61 7.14 -16.56
C SER A 30 5.34 8.42 -16.93
N ASP A 31 4.61 9.51 -17.14
CA ASP A 31 5.24 10.83 -17.15
C ASP A 31 5.72 11.18 -15.73
N PHE A 32 7.04 11.13 -15.54
CA PHE A 32 7.68 11.36 -14.27
C PHE A 32 7.33 12.72 -13.65
N LYS A 33 7.17 13.77 -14.47
CA LYS A 33 6.84 15.11 -13.97
C LYS A 33 5.42 15.17 -13.39
N GLU A 34 4.46 14.62 -14.11
CA GLU A 34 3.07 14.56 -13.65
C GLU A 34 2.94 13.66 -12.42
N LEU A 35 3.59 12.49 -12.42
CA LEU A 35 3.63 11.60 -11.29
C LEU A 35 4.19 12.28 -10.03
N LEU A 36 5.29 13.02 -10.18
CA LEU A 36 5.93 13.74 -9.08
C LEU A 36 5.04 14.85 -8.55
N LYS A 37 4.41 15.61 -9.43
CA LYS A 37 3.46 16.68 -9.08
C LYS A 37 2.26 16.12 -8.31
N LEU A 38 1.64 15.04 -8.78
CA LEU A 38 0.53 14.37 -8.11
C LEU A 38 0.95 13.79 -6.76
N SER A 39 2.15 13.20 -6.68
CA SER A 39 2.71 12.66 -5.44
C SER A 39 2.92 13.74 -4.38
N VAL A 40 3.55 14.86 -4.76
CA VAL A 40 3.76 15.99 -3.84
C VAL A 40 2.44 16.60 -3.39
N SER A 41 1.49 16.77 -4.31
CA SER A 41 0.15 17.24 -3.99
C SER A 41 -0.58 16.28 -3.05
N GLY A 42 -0.51 14.98 -3.30
CA GLY A 42 -1.09 13.94 -2.45
C GLY A 42 -0.56 13.98 -1.02
N ILE A 43 0.76 14.11 -0.86
CA ILE A 43 1.39 14.29 0.46
C ILE A 43 0.90 15.57 1.13
N HIS A 44 0.90 16.69 0.42
CA HIS A 44 0.42 17.97 0.94
C HIS A 44 -1.03 17.88 1.42
N TYR A 45 -1.93 17.32 0.62
CA TYR A 45 -3.33 17.15 1.01
C TYR A 45 -3.50 16.18 2.18
N SER A 46 -2.72 15.10 2.23
CA SER A 46 -2.76 14.15 3.36
C SER A 46 -2.43 14.82 4.70
N PHE A 47 -1.46 15.72 4.73
CA PHE A 47 -1.15 16.49 5.93
C PHE A 47 -2.19 17.60 6.21
N SER A 48 -2.62 18.33 5.20
CA SER A 48 -3.57 19.44 5.35
C SER A 48 -4.94 18.99 5.87
N TYR A 49 -5.40 17.84 5.39
CA TYR A 49 -6.70 17.27 5.75
C TYR A 49 -6.62 16.11 6.72
N PHE A 50 -5.43 15.85 7.29
CA PHE A 50 -5.19 14.71 8.18
C PHE A 50 -6.25 14.60 9.29
N TRP A 51 -6.54 15.71 9.96
CA TRP A 51 -7.48 15.73 11.07
C TRP A 51 -8.92 15.42 10.63
N SER A 52 -9.39 16.04 9.57
CA SER A 52 -10.75 15.82 9.06
C SER A 52 -10.93 14.40 8.51
N MET A 53 -9.91 13.83 7.87
CA MET A 53 -9.95 12.47 7.35
C MET A 53 -9.88 11.42 8.48
N SER A 54 -9.11 11.71 9.54
CA SER A 54 -8.91 10.76 10.66
C SER A 54 -10.05 10.75 11.67
N THR A 55 -10.80 11.85 11.81
CA THR A 55 -11.84 12.02 12.85
C THR A 55 -13.27 12.04 12.31
N LEU A 56 -13.49 11.63 11.06
CA LEU A 56 -14.78 11.66 10.37
C LEU A 56 -15.37 13.07 10.16
N GLY A 57 -14.58 14.13 10.34
CA GLY A 57 -14.96 15.51 10.13
C GLY A 57 -16.24 15.96 10.88
N ILE A 58 -16.22 17.15 11.46
CA ILE A 58 -17.37 17.69 12.21
C ILE A 58 -18.48 18.12 11.25
N SER A 59 -18.19 18.36 9.97
CA SER A 59 -19.12 18.77 8.94
C SER A 59 -19.14 17.75 7.79
N GLU A 60 -20.19 16.94 7.76
CA GLU A 60 -20.55 16.00 6.68
C GLU A 60 -19.36 15.19 6.10
N PRO A 61 -18.95 14.11 6.78
CA PRO A 61 -17.89 13.26 6.27
C PRO A 61 -18.31 12.64 4.92
N SER A 62 -17.40 12.67 3.94
CA SER A 62 -17.63 11.97 2.68
C SER A 62 -17.87 10.48 2.94
N ASP A 63 -18.70 9.84 2.12
CA ASP A 63 -18.98 8.40 2.26
C ASP A 63 -17.68 7.58 2.23
N PHE A 64 -16.70 8.00 1.43
CA PHE A 64 -15.36 7.42 1.40
C PHE A 64 -14.66 7.48 2.77
N ALA A 65 -14.68 8.62 3.47
CA ALA A 65 -14.04 8.75 4.78
C ALA A 65 -14.75 7.89 5.84
N LYS A 66 -16.10 7.78 5.78
CA LYS A 66 -16.86 6.90 6.68
C LYS A 66 -16.46 5.44 6.49
N GLU A 67 -16.46 4.95 5.26
CA GLU A 67 -16.13 3.56 4.97
C GLU A 67 -14.70 3.22 5.36
N TRP A 68 -13.73 3.96 4.84
CA TRP A 68 -12.31 3.64 5.02
C TRP A 68 -11.78 3.96 6.42
N THR A 69 -12.16 5.06 7.02
CA THR A 69 -11.70 5.41 8.37
C THR A 69 -12.25 4.42 9.40
N ILE A 70 -13.55 4.09 9.33
CA ILE A 70 -14.15 3.09 10.22
C ILE A 70 -13.53 1.72 10.01
N PHE A 71 -13.35 1.30 8.74
CA PHE A 71 -12.73 0.03 8.40
C PHE A 71 -11.33 -0.10 8.98
N TYR A 72 -10.44 0.89 8.78
CA TYR A 72 -9.08 0.83 9.29
C TYR A 72 -9.01 0.89 10.81
N TRP A 73 -9.83 1.68 11.48
CA TRP A 73 -9.90 1.67 12.93
C TRP A 73 -10.36 0.32 13.48
N ALA A 74 -11.40 -0.26 12.95
CA ALA A 74 -11.89 -1.58 13.33
C ALA A 74 -10.85 -2.67 13.07
N TRP A 75 -10.18 -2.63 11.91
CA TRP A 75 -9.09 -3.55 11.56
C TRP A 75 -7.95 -3.50 12.57
N TRP A 76 -7.44 -2.32 12.88
CA TRP A 76 -6.33 -2.17 13.81
C TRP A 76 -6.68 -2.54 15.26
N VAL A 77 -7.90 -2.28 15.70
CA VAL A 77 -8.38 -2.73 17.02
C VAL A 77 -8.43 -4.26 17.09
N ALA A 78 -8.91 -4.91 16.03
CA ALA A 78 -9.00 -6.36 15.98
C ALA A 78 -7.62 -7.05 15.89
N PHE A 79 -6.72 -6.54 15.03
CA PHE A 79 -5.41 -7.14 14.78
C PHE A 79 -4.30 -6.63 15.71
N GLY A 80 -4.50 -5.51 16.41
CA GLY A 80 -3.51 -4.89 17.28
C GLY A 80 -2.84 -5.83 18.27
N PRO A 81 -3.59 -6.66 19.04
CA PRO A 81 -2.99 -7.58 19.98
C PRO A 81 -2.07 -8.62 19.31
N LEU A 82 -2.49 -9.18 18.16
CA LEU A 82 -1.71 -10.18 17.42
C LEU A 82 -0.42 -9.59 16.85
N VAL A 83 -0.53 -8.43 16.18
CA VAL A 83 0.61 -7.69 15.64
C VAL A 83 1.54 -7.24 16.77
N GLY A 84 1.00 -6.81 17.91
CA GLY A 84 1.78 -6.42 19.08
C GLY A 84 2.64 -7.56 19.62
N LEU A 85 2.10 -8.78 19.70
CA LEU A 85 2.86 -9.97 20.11
C LEU A 85 3.99 -10.29 19.09
N PHE A 86 3.70 -10.21 17.80
CA PHE A 86 4.71 -10.40 16.76
C PHE A 86 5.84 -9.37 16.88
N ILE A 87 5.50 -8.08 17.02
CA ILE A 87 6.48 -7.01 17.19
C ILE A 87 7.32 -7.21 18.43
N ALA A 88 6.72 -7.62 19.57
CA ALA A 88 7.45 -7.90 20.80
C ALA A 88 8.48 -9.02 20.60
N ARG A 89 8.15 -10.05 19.82
CA ARG A 89 9.08 -11.16 19.53
C ARG A 89 10.28 -10.72 18.71
N ILE A 90 10.07 -9.91 17.65
CA ILE A 90 11.14 -9.48 16.74
C ILE A 90 11.95 -8.31 17.27
N SER A 91 11.48 -7.62 18.29
CA SER A 91 12.11 -6.41 18.85
C SER A 91 13.11 -6.69 19.97
N LYS A 92 13.48 -7.95 20.22
CA LYS A 92 14.44 -8.31 21.26
C LYS A 92 15.76 -7.55 21.11
N GLY A 93 16.19 -6.90 22.19
CA GLY A 93 17.42 -6.11 22.22
C GLY A 93 17.30 -4.68 21.69
N ARG A 94 16.12 -4.24 21.27
CA ARG A 94 15.85 -2.86 20.85
C ARG A 94 15.10 -2.08 21.92
N SER A 95 15.35 -0.77 22.02
CA SER A 95 14.56 0.09 22.88
C SER A 95 13.17 0.32 22.31
N LEU A 96 12.16 0.53 23.15
CA LEU A 96 10.79 0.82 22.74
C LEU A 96 10.73 2.02 21.75
N ARG A 97 11.53 3.05 22.02
CA ARG A 97 11.64 4.23 21.13
C ARG A 97 12.13 3.86 19.73
N GLN A 98 13.14 3.00 19.61
CA GLN A 98 13.66 2.53 18.32
C GLN A 98 12.61 1.72 17.55
N VAL A 99 11.84 0.88 18.25
CA VAL A 99 10.77 0.09 17.65
C VAL A 99 9.67 1.01 17.11
N ILE A 100 9.17 1.94 17.92
CA ILE A 100 8.11 2.87 17.52
C ILE A 100 8.54 3.74 16.34
N ILE A 101 9.72 4.37 16.41
CA ILE A 101 10.23 5.21 15.32
C ILE A 101 10.44 4.38 14.04
N GLY A 102 11.01 3.19 14.17
CA GLY A 102 11.22 2.28 13.05
C GLY A 102 9.92 1.90 12.36
N MET A 103 8.90 1.54 13.10
CA MET A 103 7.59 1.17 12.56
C MET A 103 6.88 2.35 11.89
N LEU A 104 6.87 3.52 12.54
CA LEU A 104 6.25 4.71 11.99
C LEU A 104 6.96 5.16 10.72
N PHE A 105 8.29 5.22 10.72
CA PHE A 105 9.03 5.73 9.57
C PHE A 105 9.04 4.74 8.40
N PHE A 106 9.52 3.52 8.61
CA PHE A 106 9.67 2.55 7.52
C PHE A 106 8.33 1.99 7.04
N GLY A 107 7.37 1.77 7.94
CA GLY A 107 6.03 1.34 7.57
C GLY A 107 5.30 2.37 6.73
N THR A 108 5.32 3.63 7.16
CA THR A 108 4.70 4.74 6.41
C THR A 108 5.39 4.96 5.07
N LEU A 109 6.73 4.91 5.03
CA LEU A 109 7.49 5.07 3.79
C LEU A 109 7.11 4.00 2.75
N GLY A 110 7.05 2.75 3.15
CA GLY A 110 6.64 1.65 2.26
C GLY A 110 5.23 1.82 1.71
N THR A 111 4.29 2.19 2.58
CA THR A 111 2.90 2.46 2.18
C THR A 111 2.83 3.64 1.20
N TRP A 112 3.51 4.74 1.51
CA TRP A 112 3.53 5.91 0.63
C TRP A 112 4.16 5.62 -0.73
N LEU A 113 5.23 4.84 -0.81
CA LEU A 113 5.82 4.46 -2.09
C LEU A 113 4.79 3.79 -3.01
N PHE A 114 4.03 2.85 -2.50
CA PHE A 114 2.98 2.20 -3.29
C PHE A 114 1.85 3.17 -3.67
N TYR A 115 1.32 3.91 -2.72
CA TYR A 115 0.20 4.82 -2.99
C TYR A 115 0.59 5.99 -3.89
N LEU A 116 1.79 6.54 -3.74
CA LEU A 116 2.22 7.65 -4.58
C LEU A 116 2.54 7.22 -6.01
N VAL A 117 3.12 6.05 -6.19
CA VAL A 117 3.49 5.57 -7.53
C VAL A 117 2.28 4.96 -8.24
N LEU A 118 1.67 3.92 -7.69
CA LEU A 118 0.53 3.25 -8.33
C LEU A 118 -0.73 4.11 -8.31
N GLY A 119 -1.01 4.77 -7.19
CA GLY A 119 -2.12 5.70 -7.05
C GLY A 119 -1.94 6.95 -7.92
N GLY A 120 -0.73 7.49 -7.98
CA GLY A 120 -0.40 8.60 -8.87
C GLY A 120 -0.56 8.25 -10.34
N TYR A 121 -0.15 7.04 -10.74
CA TYR A 121 -0.37 6.53 -12.10
C TYR A 121 -1.87 6.42 -12.43
N SER A 122 -2.65 5.80 -11.54
CA SER A 122 -4.09 5.65 -11.75
C SER A 122 -4.82 6.99 -11.79
N MET A 123 -4.42 7.93 -10.95
CA MET A 123 -4.99 9.29 -10.94
C MET A 123 -4.62 10.08 -12.20
N ASN A 124 -3.40 9.93 -12.70
CA ASN A 124 -3.00 10.53 -13.97
C ASN A 124 -3.81 9.97 -15.15
N GLY A 125 -4.01 8.66 -15.19
CA GLY A 125 -4.85 8.00 -16.20
C GLY A 125 -6.32 8.46 -16.15
N GLU A 126 -6.89 8.67 -14.96
CA GLU A 126 -8.25 9.24 -14.80
C GLU A 126 -8.31 10.69 -15.30
N LEU A 127 -7.34 11.54 -14.93
CA LEU A 127 -7.30 12.95 -15.36
C LEU A 127 -7.15 13.11 -16.85
N ASN A 128 -6.44 12.21 -17.52
CA ASN A 128 -6.24 12.20 -18.96
C ASN A 128 -7.35 11.45 -19.72
N ASN A 129 -8.38 10.92 -19.03
CA ASN A 129 -9.44 10.07 -19.57
C ASN A 129 -8.93 8.80 -20.29
N GLU A 130 -7.77 8.29 -19.88
CA GLU A 130 -7.20 7.03 -20.38
C GLU A 130 -7.78 5.83 -19.63
N ILE A 131 -8.11 6.00 -18.33
CA ILE A 131 -8.65 4.96 -17.46
C ILE A 131 -9.79 5.57 -16.66
N ASN A 132 -10.96 4.97 -16.70
CA ASN A 132 -12.13 5.40 -15.90
C ASN A 132 -12.11 4.76 -14.51
N VAL A 133 -11.16 5.17 -13.65
CA VAL A 133 -10.95 4.56 -12.33
C VAL A 133 -12.15 4.75 -11.42
N VAL A 134 -12.70 5.97 -11.35
CA VAL A 134 -13.84 6.31 -10.47
C VAL A 134 -15.11 5.55 -10.89
N GLN A 135 -15.35 5.45 -12.20
CA GLN A 135 -16.52 4.73 -12.70
C GLN A 135 -16.35 3.21 -12.46
N ASN A 136 -15.17 2.66 -12.76
CA ASN A 136 -14.87 1.25 -12.54
C ASN A 136 -15.01 0.86 -11.06
N MET A 137 -14.59 1.72 -10.12
CA MET A 137 -14.76 1.45 -8.68
C MET A 137 -16.23 1.29 -8.29
N LYS A 138 -17.14 2.00 -8.94
CA LYS A 138 -18.59 1.90 -8.68
C LYS A 138 -19.23 0.70 -9.37
N ASP A 139 -18.81 0.40 -10.59
CA ASP A 139 -19.46 -0.60 -11.44
C ASP A 139 -18.96 -2.02 -11.18
N ILE A 140 -17.66 -2.19 -11.02
CA ILE A 140 -17.01 -3.52 -10.92
C ILE A 140 -16.27 -3.75 -9.59
N GLY A 141 -16.12 -2.72 -8.76
CA GLY A 141 -15.49 -2.82 -7.44
C GLY A 141 -14.00 -2.54 -7.42
N HIS A 142 -13.42 -2.52 -6.21
CA HIS A 142 -12.03 -2.08 -5.99
C HIS A 142 -10.98 -3.04 -6.56
N ALA A 143 -11.20 -4.35 -6.43
CA ALA A 143 -10.23 -5.36 -6.86
C ALA A 143 -10.08 -5.40 -8.38
N GLU A 144 -11.20 -5.41 -9.09
CA GLU A 144 -11.25 -5.40 -10.55
C GLU A 144 -10.72 -4.09 -11.12
N THR A 145 -10.97 -2.97 -10.43
CA THR A 145 -10.42 -1.68 -10.81
C THR A 145 -8.88 -1.67 -10.68
N ALA A 146 -8.33 -2.24 -9.62
CA ALA A 146 -6.87 -2.38 -9.48
C ALA A 146 -6.27 -3.21 -10.63
N ILE A 147 -6.94 -4.29 -11.03
CA ILE A 147 -6.54 -5.09 -12.19
C ILE A 147 -6.60 -4.26 -13.48
N SER A 148 -7.66 -3.48 -13.69
CA SER A 148 -7.79 -2.62 -14.87
C SER A 148 -6.69 -1.58 -14.97
N VAL A 149 -6.29 -0.99 -13.84
CA VAL A 149 -5.14 -0.06 -13.77
C VAL A 149 -3.82 -0.76 -14.11
N ILE A 150 -3.59 -1.97 -13.60
CA ILE A 150 -2.35 -2.72 -13.90
C ILE A 150 -2.33 -3.16 -15.36
N THR A 151 -3.46 -3.53 -15.92
CA THR A 151 -3.56 -3.95 -17.33
C THR A 151 -3.46 -2.80 -18.32
N SER A 152 -3.61 -1.55 -17.90
CA SER A 152 -3.33 -0.37 -18.73
C SER A 152 -1.83 -0.05 -18.87
N LEU A 153 -0.98 -0.67 -18.02
CA LEU A 153 0.47 -0.52 -18.11
C LEU A 153 1.03 -1.20 -19.38
N PRO A 154 2.13 -0.69 -19.93
CA PRO A 154 2.84 -1.39 -21.01
C PRO A 154 3.30 -2.77 -20.53
N ALA A 155 3.27 -3.75 -21.42
CA ALA A 155 3.51 -5.16 -21.11
C ALA A 155 2.56 -5.70 -20.00
N SER A 156 1.28 -5.38 -20.09
CA SER A 156 0.23 -5.66 -19.10
C SER A 156 0.25 -7.07 -18.52
N SER A 157 0.45 -8.09 -19.35
CA SER A 157 0.52 -9.49 -18.90
C SER A 157 1.69 -9.75 -17.94
N ILE A 158 2.85 -9.15 -18.21
CA ILE A 158 4.04 -9.28 -17.35
C ILE A 158 3.81 -8.51 -16.05
N MET A 159 3.28 -7.29 -16.13
CA MET A 159 2.95 -6.48 -14.95
C MET A 159 1.93 -7.18 -14.04
N LEU A 160 0.90 -7.78 -14.62
CA LEU A 160 -0.09 -8.53 -13.87
C LEU A 160 0.52 -9.77 -13.21
N CYS A 161 1.37 -10.52 -13.92
CA CYS A 161 2.08 -11.66 -13.32
C CYS A 161 2.96 -11.25 -12.14
N ILE A 162 3.74 -10.16 -12.29
CA ILE A 162 4.58 -9.64 -11.21
C ILE A 162 3.72 -9.24 -10.01
N PHE A 163 2.63 -8.51 -10.23
CA PHE A 163 1.71 -8.11 -9.18
C PHE A 163 1.08 -9.30 -8.46
N CYS A 164 0.65 -10.34 -9.19
CA CYS A 164 0.13 -11.56 -8.58
C CYS A 164 1.18 -12.26 -7.72
N ILE A 165 2.43 -12.37 -8.19
CA ILE A 165 3.51 -12.96 -7.41
C ILE A 165 3.77 -12.17 -6.14
N ILE A 166 3.89 -10.83 -6.23
CA ILE A 166 4.05 -9.94 -5.07
C ILE A 166 2.95 -10.19 -4.05
N THR A 167 1.69 -10.20 -4.49
CA THR A 167 0.53 -10.36 -3.61
C THR A 167 0.52 -11.73 -2.93
N ILE A 168 0.75 -12.80 -3.66
CA ILE A 168 0.78 -14.17 -3.10
C ILE A 168 1.90 -14.31 -2.07
N VAL A 169 3.11 -13.85 -2.41
CA VAL A 169 4.26 -13.92 -1.50
C VAL A 169 4.04 -13.06 -0.26
N PHE A 170 3.48 -11.85 -0.43
CA PHE A 170 3.17 -10.96 0.68
C PHE A 170 2.16 -11.58 1.65
N ILE A 171 1.07 -12.13 1.13
CA ILE A 171 0.06 -12.79 1.94
C ILE A 171 0.66 -13.97 2.68
N THR A 172 1.39 -14.84 1.98
CA THR A 172 2.02 -16.04 2.56
C THR A 172 2.99 -15.67 3.68
N THR A 173 3.89 -14.73 3.46
CA THR A 173 4.87 -14.30 4.48
C THR A 173 4.23 -13.59 5.65
N SER A 174 3.13 -12.85 5.43
CA SER A 174 2.40 -12.17 6.50
C SER A 174 1.68 -13.16 7.41
N TYR A 175 0.98 -14.14 6.85
CA TYR A 175 0.27 -15.15 7.65
C TYR A 175 1.23 -16.05 8.42
N ASP A 176 2.33 -16.47 7.80
CA ASP A 176 3.31 -17.31 8.46
C ASP A 176 4.05 -16.59 9.59
N SER A 177 4.25 -15.29 9.46
CA SER A 177 4.85 -14.45 10.51
C SER A 177 3.94 -14.25 11.72
N MET A 178 2.62 -14.46 11.57
CA MET A 178 1.63 -14.28 12.62
C MET A 178 1.27 -15.61 13.32
N SER A 179 1.62 -16.75 12.76
CA SER A 179 1.42 -18.09 13.33
C SER A 179 2.57 -18.48 14.29
#